data_7b906c7d63a24c2d7122ad3a12ebb96d
#
_entry.id   7b906c7d63a24c2d7122ad3a12ebb96d
#
_cell.length_a   1.000
_cell.length_b   1.000
_cell.length_c   1.000
_cell.angle_alpha   90.00
_cell.angle_beta   90.00
_cell.angle_gamma   90.00
#
_symmetry.space_group_name_H-M   'P 1'
#
loop_
_entity.id
_entity.type
_entity.pdbx_description
1 polymer ?
#
loop_
_entity_poly.entity_id
_entity_poly.type
_entity_poly.pdbx_seq_one_letter_code
_entity_poly.pdbx_strand_id
1 'polypeptide(L)'
;MIVFDQVQKSYQVGGRAIPALHPTDMTIETGEVFGIVGHSGAGKSTLVRLINLLEPPTGGRILIDDENITDYDAAELRAFRRKVGMIFQHFNLLSSKTVADNIAFPMKLAGIYSKTEIRDRVEELLARVSLTDHANKYPSQLSGGQKQRVGIARALACRPTILLCDEATSALDPQTTQSVLKLLADINRELGLTIVLITHEMDVVRRVCDRVAVMDAGEVVEMGPVSEVFLHPKHPTTRDFVFESESIDRDELQEDLSKADGRILRLTFKGESTYKPLLGSVARESGVDFSILSGRIDHIKDTPYGQLTLSLVGGDLEVAMQALKAADVHVEVLR
;
A
#
# COMPACT_ATOMS: atom_id res chain seq x y z
N MET A 1 7.63 14.81 5.55
CA MET A 1 8.53 13.86 4.84
C MET A 1 9.20 12.95 5.84
N ILE A 2 9.34 11.65 5.54
CA ILE A 2 10.03 10.67 6.40
C ILE A 2 11.25 10.16 5.62
N VAL A 3 12.44 10.28 6.20
CA VAL A 3 13.69 9.85 5.56
C VAL A 3 14.39 8.81 6.44
N PHE A 4 14.68 7.67 5.86
CA PHE A 4 15.57 6.66 6.41
C PHE A 4 16.96 6.88 5.81
N ASP A 5 17.96 7.09 6.67
CA ASP A 5 19.35 7.29 6.30
C ASP A 5 20.16 6.16 6.92
N GLN A 6 20.50 5.14 6.13
CA GLN A 6 21.21 3.93 6.50
C GLN A 6 20.63 3.22 7.73
N VAL A 7 19.29 3.26 7.85
CA VAL A 7 18.59 2.67 9.02
C VAL A 7 18.68 1.17 9.00
N GLN A 8 19.11 0.59 10.11
CA GLN A 8 19.19 -0.86 10.29
C GLN A 8 18.67 -1.29 11.66
N LYS A 9 18.23 -2.54 11.75
CA LYS A 9 17.76 -3.14 13.00
C LYS A 9 18.18 -4.58 13.13
N SER A 10 18.81 -4.91 14.26
CA SER A 10 19.11 -6.28 14.66
C SER A 10 18.56 -6.57 16.06
N TYR A 11 18.06 -7.78 16.24
CA TYR A 11 17.58 -8.28 17.53
C TYR A 11 18.58 -9.26 18.13
N GLN A 12 18.74 -9.22 19.45
CA GLN A 12 19.58 -10.19 20.18
C GLN A 12 18.74 -11.41 20.57
N VAL A 13 19.03 -12.55 19.97
CA VAL A 13 18.34 -13.83 20.26
C VAL A 13 19.38 -14.88 20.60
N GLY A 14 19.36 -15.40 21.84
CA GLY A 14 20.30 -16.41 22.28
C GLY A 14 21.77 -15.99 22.17
N GLY A 15 22.08 -14.70 22.37
CA GLY A 15 23.44 -14.13 22.28
C GLY A 15 23.94 -13.89 20.84
N ARG A 16 23.08 -14.09 19.82
CA ARG A 16 23.40 -13.78 18.42
C ARG A 16 22.59 -12.59 17.94
N ALA A 17 23.23 -11.70 17.18
CA ALA A 17 22.52 -10.62 16.49
C ALA A 17 21.85 -11.17 15.22
N ILE A 18 20.53 -11.06 15.14
CA ILE A 18 19.74 -11.44 13.96
C ILE A 18 19.28 -10.14 13.29
N PRO A 19 19.73 -9.86 12.06
CA PRO A 19 19.27 -8.68 11.33
C PRO A 19 17.79 -8.85 10.96
N ALA A 20 16.98 -7.83 11.23
CA ALA A 20 15.57 -7.75 10.85
C ALA A 20 15.32 -6.64 9.81
N LEU A 21 16.25 -5.70 9.74
CA LEU A 21 16.32 -4.69 8.69
C LEU A 21 17.79 -4.41 8.40
N HIS A 22 18.19 -4.61 7.15
CA HIS A 22 19.50 -4.24 6.63
C HIS A 22 19.60 -2.73 6.42
N PRO A 23 20.82 -2.15 6.30
CA PRO A 23 20.97 -0.72 6.06
C PRO A 23 20.08 -0.26 4.90
N THR A 24 19.13 0.61 5.21
CA THR A 24 18.05 1.01 4.28
C THR A 24 18.04 2.51 4.13
N ASP A 25 18.04 2.96 2.88
CA ASP A 25 17.77 4.34 2.47
C ASP A 25 16.40 4.40 1.81
N MET A 26 15.51 5.24 2.33
CA MET A 26 14.15 5.36 1.81
C MET A 26 13.58 6.73 2.16
N THR A 27 12.83 7.31 1.24
CA THR A 27 12.09 8.55 1.48
C THR A 27 10.60 8.33 1.22
N ILE A 28 9.77 8.76 2.18
CA ILE A 28 8.32 8.82 2.08
C ILE A 28 7.93 10.30 2.06
N GLU A 29 7.23 10.71 0.99
CA GLU A 29 6.87 12.11 0.78
C GLU A 29 5.71 12.52 1.69
N THR A 30 5.62 13.82 1.97
CA THR A 30 4.51 14.37 2.76
C THR A 30 3.19 14.25 1.99
N GLY A 31 2.18 13.70 2.65
CA GLY A 31 0.83 13.58 2.08
C GLY A 31 0.62 12.39 1.15
N GLU A 32 1.66 11.60 0.83
CA GLU A 32 1.48 10.39 0.02
C GLU A 32 0.92 9.21 0.85
N VAL A 33 0.31 8.27 0.16
CA VAL A 33 0.01 6.94 0.68
C VAL A 33 1.11 5.98 0.20
N PHE A 34 1.99 5.61 1.11
CA PHE A 34 3.15 4.76 0.82
C PHE A 34 2.88 3.32 1.28
N GLY A 35 2.98 2.37 0.34
CA GLY A 35 2.82 0.95 0.61
C GLY A 35 4.13 0.28 1.01
N ILE A 36 4.09 -0.66 1.94
CA ILE A 36 5.20 -1.57 2.25
C ILE A 36 4.64 -2.98 2.12
N VAL A 37 5.12 -3.73 1.12
CA VAL A 37 4.69 -5.10 0.85
C VAL A 37 5.85 -6.07 1.02
N GLY A 38 5.56 -7.30 1.41
CA GLY A 38 6.56 -8.34 1.61
C GLY A 38 5.95 -9.55 2.29
N HIS A 39 6.59 -10.72 2.18
CA HIS A 39 6.15 -11.94 2.86
C HIS A 39 6.24 -11.81 4.39
N SER A 40 5.65 -12.77 5.10
CA SER A 40 5.80 -12.84 6.56
C SER A 40 7.30 -12.95 6.91
N GLY A 41 7.75 -12.16 7.89
CA GLY A 41 9.16 -12.14 8.28
C GLY A 41 10.07 -11.22 7.45
N ALA A 42 9.58 -10.56 6.39
CA ALA A 42 10.39 -9.66 5.55
C ALA A 42 10.87 -8.37 6.25
N GLY A 43 10.46 -8.10 7.51
CA GLY A 43 10.89 -6.92 8.26
C GLY A 43 9.89 -5.75 8.28
N LYS A 44 8.72 -5.87 7.62
CA LYS A 44 7.71 -4.80 7.51
C LYS A 44 7.29 -4.17 8.84
N SER A 45 6.86 -5.00 9.80
CA SER A 45 6.42 -4.50 11.11
C SER A 45 7.58 -3.90 11.91
N THR A 46 8.82 -4.38 11.71
CA THR A 46 10.01 -3.75 12.28
C THR A 46 10.18 -2.34 11.74
N LEU A 47 10.08 -2.16 10.42
CA LEU A 47 10.22 -0.86 9.77
C LEU A 47 9.19 0.16 10.31
N VAL A 48 7.90 -0.23 10.45
CA VAL A 48 6.88 0.66 11.03
C VAL A 48 7.16 1.00 12.50
N ARG A 49 7.64 0.04 13.29
CA ARG A 49 8.00 0.30 14.69
C ARG A 49 9.19 1.25 14.83
N LEU A 50 10.05 1.30 13.82
CA LEU A 50 11.12 2.28 13.73
C LEU A 50 10.60 3.69 13.43
N ILE A 51 9.61 3.86 12.56
CA ILE A 51 9.03 5.18 12.21
C ILE A 51 8.47 5.90 13.44
N ASN A 52 7.81 5.19 14.35
CA ASN A 52 7.27 5.77 15.57
C ASN A 52 8.16 5.57 16.81
N LEU A 53 9.39 5.08 16.58
CA LEU A 53 10.37 4.75 17.62
C LEU A 53 9.78 3.90 18.76
N LEU A 54 8.83 3.00 18.47
CA LEU A 54 8.48 1.93 19.41
C LEU A 54 9.69 1.04 19.67
N GLU A 55 10.54 0.93 18.66
CA GLU A 55 11.85 0.31 18.74
C GLU A 55 12.92 1.26 18.18
N PRO A 56 14.03 1.50 18.87
CA PRO A 56 15.14 2.28 18.32
C PRO A 56 15.88 1.48 17.24
N PRO A 57 16.38 2.13 16.19
CA PRO A 57 17.28 1.49 15.24
C PRO A 57 18.60 1.07 15.93
N THR A 58 19.30 0.09 15.37
CA THR A 58 20.64 -0.31 15.84
C THR A 58 21.75 0.44 15.09
N GLY A 59 21.42 1.15 14.04
CA GLY A 59 22.29 2.04 13.27
C GLY A 59 21.49 2.87 12.28
N GLY A 60 22.12 3.90 11.74
CA GLY A 60 21.46 4.89 10.89
C GLY A 60 20.60 5.87 11.69
N ARG A 61 19.85 6.70 10.99
CA ARG A 61 18.98 7.71 11.60
C ARG A 61 17.67 7.87 10.81
N ILE A 62 16.63 8.30 11.50
CA ILE A 62 15.32 8.59 10.92
C ILE A 62 15.06 10.07 11.09
N LEU A 63 14.78 10.74 9.95
CA LEU A 63 14.39 12.14 9.96
C LEU A 63 12.90 12.25 9.60
N ILE A 64 12.21 13.13 10.31
CA ILE A 64 10.82 13.50 10.01
C ILE A 64 10.77 15.01 9.93
N ASP A 65 10.39 15.53 8.75
CA ASP A 65 10.40 16.97 8.43
C ASP A 65 11.77 17.62 8.78
N ASP A 66 12.86 16.95 8.38
CA ASP A 66 14.27 17.31 8.59
C ASP A 66 14.76 17.23 10.06
N GLU A 67 13.91 16.86 11.01
CA GLU A 67 14.30 16.63 12.41
C GLU A 67 14.72 15.16 12.62
N ASN A 68 15.92 14.94 13.20
CA ASN A 68 16.37 13.60 13.56
C ASN A 68 15.64 13.10 14.81
N ILE A 69 14.66 12.23 14.63
CA ILE A 69 13.86 11.70 15.72
C ILE A 69 14.57 10.62 16.52
N THR A 70 15.66 10.05 15.99
CA THR A 70 16.42 8.95 16.64
C THR A 70 17.05 9.39 17.95
N ASP A 71 17.37 10.68 18.08
CA ASP A 71 18.03 11.27 19.25
C ASP A 71 17.04 11.89 20.26
N TYR A 72 15.72 11.75 20.03
CA TYR A 72 14.70 12.34 20.89
C TYR A 72 14.75 11.79 22.32
N ASP A 73 14.65 12.69 23.29
CA ASP A 73 14.44 12.33 24.67
C ASP A 73 13.00 11.79 24.92
N ALA A 74 12.74 11.33 26.15
CA ALA A 74 11.43 10.77 26.50
C ALA A 74 10.27 11.78 26.42
N ALA A 75 10.51 13.06 26.53
CA ALA A 75 9.48 14.10 26.44
C ALA A 75 9.19 14.45 24.99
N GLU A 76 10.25 14.63 24.18
CA GLU A 76 10.19 14.83 22.74
C GLU A 76 9.50 13.64 22.05
N LEU A 77 9.88 12.42 22.42
CA LEU A 77 9.28 11.20 21.89
C LEU A 77 7.78 11.09 22.21
N ARG A 78 7.35 11.48 23.41
CA ARG A 78 5.92 11.56 23.75
C ARG A 78 5.19 12.62 22.91
N ALA A 79 5.83 13.77 22.68
CA ALA A 79 5.27 14.83 21.84
C ALA A 79 5.16 14.39 20.37
N PHE A 80 6.19 13.74 19.86
CA PHE A 80 6.23 13.19 18.50
C PHE A 80 5.15 12.12 18.30
N ARG A 81 5.04 11.15 19.20
CA ARG A 81 4.03 10.08 19.11
C ARG A 81 2.58 10.56 19.07
N ARG A 82 2.28 11.78 19.53
CA ARG A 82 0.97 12.38 19.34
C ARG A 82 0.69 12.81 17.89
N LYS A 83 1.76 13.08 17.12
CA LYS A 83 1.68 13.39 15.67
C LYS A 83 1.58 12.14 14.80
N VAL A 84 1.72 10.94 15.39
CA VAL A 84 1.67 9.65 14.68
C VAL A 84 0.47 8.85 15.16
N GLY A 85 -0.51 8.64 14.28
CA GLY A 85 -1.60 7.70 14.50
C GLY A 85 -1.19 6.28 14.11
N MET A 86 -1.73 5.27 14.81
CA MET A 86 -1.46 3.88 14.46
C MET A 86 -2.75 3.06 14.43
N ILE A 87 -2.94 2.34 13.33
CA ILE A 87 -4.02 1.38 13.10
C ILE A 87 -3.39 -0.01 13.12
N PHE A 88 -3.97 -0.92 13.91
CA PHE A 88 -3.43 -2.25 14.15
C PHE A 88 -4.28 -3.33 13.48
N GLN A 89 -3.66 -4.43 13.11
CA GLN A 89 -4.28 -5.61 12.53
C GLN A 89 -5.46 -6.16 13.35
N HIS A 90 -5.32 -6.25 14.67
CA HIS A 90 -6.32 -6.79 15.59
C HIS A 90 -7.14 -5.71 16.30
N PHE A 91 -7.31 -4.53 15.67
CA PHE A 91 -8.06 -3.37 16.17
C PHE A 91 -7.53 -2.79 17.50
N ASN A 92 -7.06 -3.59 18.42
CA ASN A 92 -6.55 -3.24 19.77
C ASN A 92 -7.47 -2.27 20.54
N LEU A 93 -8.80 -2.49 20.44
CA LEU A 93 -9.80 -1.70 21.16
C LEU A 93 -9.85 -2.10 22.65
N LEU A 94 -10.04 -1.11 23.48
CA LEU A 94 -10.27 -1.31 24.92
C LEU A 94 -11.67 -1.92 25.12
N SER A 95 -11.74 -3.21 25.43
CA SER A 95 -12.99 -3.99 25.51
C SER A 95 -13.94 -3.47 26.60
N SER A 96 -13.40 -2.90 27.68
CA SER A 96 -14.15 -2.30 28.80
C SER A 96 -14.60 -0.86 28.55
N LYS A 97 -14.33 -0.29 27.39
CA LYS A 97 -14.66 1.09 27.01
C LYS A 97 -15.65 1.11 25.87
N THR A 98 -16.54 2.11 25.85
CA THR A 98 -17.45 2.35 24.72
C THR A 98 -16.65 2.77 23.47
N VAL A 99 -17.32 2.84 22.31
CA VAL A 99 -16.78 3.38 21.07
C VAL A 99 -16.28 4.82 21.28
N ALA A 100 -17.12 5.69 21.85
CA ALA A 100 -16.75 7.06 22.14
C ALA A 100 -15.53 7.16 23.07
N ASP A 101 -15.47 6.32 24.12
CA ASP A 101 -14.35 6.30 25.04
C ASP A 101 -13.06 5.75 24.41
N ASN A 102 -13.15 4.79 23.51
CA ASN A 102 -12.00 4.31 22.72
C ASN A 102 -11.41 5.44 21.86
N ILE A 103 -12.27 6.23 21.19
CA ILE A 103 -11.84 7.37 20.37
C ILE A 103 -11.27 8.49 21.26
N ALA A 104 -11.89 8.77 22.41
CA ALA A 104 -11.44 9.80 23.34
C ALA A 104 -10.12 9.45 24.06
N PHE A 105 -9.77 8.16 24.15
CA PHE A 105 -8.69 7.66 24.98
C PHE A 105 -7.33 8.32 24.72
N PRO A 106 -6.84 8.46 23.46
CA PRO A 106 -5.55 9.10 23.20
C PRO A 106 -5.51 10.56 23.65
N MET A 107 -6.60 11.31 23.48
CA MET A 107 -6.69 12.71 23.90
C MET A 107 -6.71 12.85 25.42
N LYS A 108 -7.44 11.94 26.12
CA LYS A 108 -7.44 11.88 27.58
C LYS A 108 -6.03 11.58 28.13
N LEU A 109 -5.33 10.66 27.48
CA LEU A 109 -3.96 10.28 27.86
C LEU A 109 -2.95 11.41 27.61
N ALA A 110 -3.12 12.17 26.52
CA ALA A 110 -2.27 13.31 26.19
C ALA A 110 -2.36 14.44 27.23
N GLY A 111 -3.51 14.59 27.89
CA GLY A 111 -3.72 15.54 29.01
C GLY A 111 -3.69 17.02 28.63
N ILE A 112 -3.70 17.35 27.33
CA ILE A 112 -3.60 18.72 26.80
C ILE A 112 -4.93 19.24 26.23
N TYR A 113 -5.97 18.41 26.18
CA TYR A 113 -7.28 18.75 25.65
C TYR A 113 -8.31 18.97 26.76
N SER A 114 -9.15 19.96 26.60
CA SER A 114 -10.30 20.18 27.49
C SER A 114 -11.38 19.12 27.25
N LYS A 115 -12.30 18.97 28.21
CA LYS A 115 -13.44 18.05 28.08
C LYS A 115 -14.32 18.37 26.87
N THR A 116 -14.49 19.66 26.56
CA THR A 116 -15.28 20.13 25.41
C THR A 116 -14.60 19.76 24.11
N GLU A 117 -13.30 20.04 23.95
CA GLU A 117 -12.53 19.65 22.76
C GLU A 117 -12.56 18.14 22.51
N ILE A 118 -12.44 17.35 23.58
CA ILE A 118 -12.54 15.88 23.47
C ILE A 118 -13.91 15.45 22.96
N ARG A 119 -14.98 15.99 23.53
CA ARG A 119 -16.35 15.67 23.12
C ARG A 119 -16.58 16.02 21.66
N ASP A 120 -16.31 17.26 21.29
CA ASP A 120 -16.54 17.78 19.94
C ASP A 120 -15.72 17.01 18.89
N ARG A 121 -14.46 16.65 19.23
CA ARG A 121 -13.62 15.82 18.36
C ARG A 121 -14.13 14.38 18.22
N VAL A 122 -14.65 13.78 19.28
CA VAL A 122 -15.25 12.44 19.25
C VAL A 122 -16.49 12.44 18.35
N GLU A 123 -17.37 13.44 18.46
CA GLU A 123 -18.55 13.58 17.61
C GLU A 123 -18.17 13.73 16.14
N GLU A 124 -17.19 14.59 15.82
CA GLU A 124 -16.65 14.75 14.47
C GLU A 124 -16.14 13.42 13.90
N LEU A 125 -15.33 12.70 14.68
CA LEU A 125 -14.73 11.45 14.25
C LEU A 125 -15.75 10.32 14.08
N LEU A 126 -16.75 10.23 14.97
CA LEU A 126 -17.86 9.29 14.82
C LEU A 126 -18.64 9.52 13.53
N ALA A 127 -18.92 10.77 13.18
CA ALA A 127 -19.57 11.13 11.92
C ALA A 127 -18.69 10.74 10.72
N ARG A 128 -17.38 11.05 10.76
CA ARG A 128 -16.41 10.74 9.69
C ARG A 128 -16.34 9.25 9.38
N VAL A 129 -16.39 8.40 10.40
CA VAL A 129 -16.35 6.94 10.20
C VAL A 129 -17.74 6.29 10.09
N SER A 130 -18.83 7.09 10.06
CA SER A 130 -20.23 6.64 9.99
C SER A 130 -20.64 5.72 11.15
N LEU A 131 -20.27 6.08 12.37
CA LEU A 131 -20.56 5.31 13.59
C LEU A 131 -21.26 6.15 14.68
N THR A 132 -21.94 7.25 14.33
CA THR A 132 -22.60 8.14 15.29
C THR A 132 -23.57 7.38 16.21
N ASP A 133 -24.41 6.50 15.63
CA ASP A 133 -25.39 5.69 16.39
C ASP A 133 -24.75 4.58 17.24
N HIS A 134 -23.43 4.39 17.13
CA HIS A 134 -22.69 3.36 17.84
C HIS A 134 -21.85 3.89 19.00
N ALA A 135 -21.92 5.22 19.28
CA ALA A 135 -21.06 5.88 20.28
C ALA A 135 -21.02 5.19 21.64
N ASN A 136 -22.18 4.70 22.11
CA ASN A 136 -22.34 4.07 23.43
C ASN A 136 -22.19 2.54 23.41
N LYS A 137 -21.94 1.91 22.24
CA LYS A 137 -21.71 0.47 22.14
C LYS A 137 -20.30 0.10 22.60
N TYR A 138 -20.16 -1.15 23.01
CA TYR A 138 -18.86 -1.75 23.34
C TYR A 138 -18.29 -2.53 22.14
N PRO A 139 -16.98 -2.76 22.07
CA PRO A 139 -16.34 -3.49 20.98
C PRO A 139 -16.94 -4.88 20.70
N SER A 140 -17.43 -5.58 21.73
CA SER A 140 -18.11 -6.87 21.59
C SER A 140 -19.41 -6.82 20.79
N GLN A 141 -20.02 -5.65 20.65
CA GLN A 141 -21.29 -5.43 19.93
C GLN A 141 -21.09 -4.95 18.49
N LEU A 142 -19.83 -4.93 18.00
CA LEU A 142 -19.45 -4.40 16.70
C LEU A 142 -18.99 -5.52 15.76
N SER A 143 -19.29 -5.37 14.46
CA SER A 143 -18.66 -6.16 13.40
C SER A 143 -17.16 -5.84 13.28
N GLY A 144 -16.40 -6.69 12.56
CA GLY A 144 -14.98 -6.48 12.28
C GLY A 144 -14.71 -5.13 11.62
N GLY A 145 -15.46 -4.80 10.59
CA GLY A 145 -15.34 -3.50 9.89
C GLY A 145 -15.69 -2.30 10.76
N GLN A 146 -16.71 -2.43 11.63
CA GLN A 146 -17.03 -1.38 12.60
C GLN A 146 -15.91 -1.19 13.63
N LYS A 147 -15.31 -2.28 14.14
CA LYS A 147 -14.13 -2.21 15.03
C LYS A 147 -12.96 -1.52 14.33
N GLN A 148 -12.71 -1.80 13.07
CA GLN A 148 -11.66 -1.15 12.30
C GLN A 148 -11.91 0.35 12.14
N ARG A 149 -13.14 0.75 11.82
CA ARG A 149 -13.53 2.16 11.74
C ARG A 149 -13.35 2.89 13.10
N VAL A 150 -13.62 2.24 14.22
CA VAL A 150 -13.30 2.78 15.56
C VAL A 150 -11.78 2.92 15.74
N GLY A 151 -11.00 1.95 15.31
CA GLY A 151 -9.54 2.00 15.31
C GLY A 151 -8.99 3.17 14.50
N ILE A 152 -9.55 3.42 13.31
CA ILE A 152 -9.21 4.57 12.47
C ILE A 152 -9.56 5.88 13.17
N ALA A 153 -10.78 6.03 13.69
CA ALA A 153 -11.21 7.22 14.39
C ALA A 153 -10.31 7.51 15.62
N ARG A 154 -9.96 6.48 16.38
CA ARG A 154 -9.03 6.58 17.51
C ARG A 154 -7.63 7.04 17.08
N ALA A 155 -7.11 6.51 15.98
CA ALA A 155 -5.81 6.92 15.45
C ALA A 155 -5.78 8.40 15.02
N LEU A 156 -6.92 8.93 14.55
CA LEU A 156 -7.07 10.33 14.14
C LEU A 156 -7.35 11.30 15.28
N ALA A 157 -7.59 10.81 16.51
CA ALA A 157 -8.07 11.61 17.63
C ALA A 157 -7.18 12.81 17.94
N CYS A 158 -5.86 12.61 18.00
CA CYS A 158 -4.89 13.66 18.32
C CYS A 158 -4.46 14.51 17.11
N ARG A 159 -5.19 14.47 15.98
CA ARG A 159 -4.85 15.16 14.72
C ARG A 159 -3.42 14.87 14.27
N PRO A 160 -3.09 13.59 13.99
CA PRO A 160 -1.77 13.22 13.54
C PRO A 160 -1.46 13.82 12.17
N THR A 161 -0.16 13.90 11.83
CA THR A 161 0.32 14.20 10.48
C THR A 161 0.74 12.94 9.73
N ILE A 162 1.02 11.87 10.46
CA ILE A 162 1.41 10.55 9.94
C ILE A 162 0.43 9.49 10.47
N LEU A 163 -0.01 8.60 9.59
CA LEU A 163 -0.86 7.47 9.93
C LEU A 163 -0.17 6.16 9.52
N LEU A 164 0.16 5.32 10.49
CA LEU A 164 0.76 4.02 10.27
C LEU A 164 -0.34 2.95 10.30
N CYS A 165 -0.44 2.15 9.26
CA CYS A 165 -1.43 1.09 9.12
C CYS A 165 -0.70 -0.27 9.06
N ASP A 166 -0.71 -1.02 10.16
CA ASP A 166 -0.11 -2.33 10.25
C ASP A 166 -1.16 -3.40 9.95
N GLU A 167 -1.14 -3.93 8.72
CA GLU A 167 -2.09 -4.93 8.19
C GLU A 167 -3.57 -4.61 8.50
N ALA A 168 -3.95 -3.36 8.30
CA ALA A 168 -5.24 -2.81 8.72
C ALA A 168 -6.48 -3.48 8.10
N THR A 169 -6.31 -4.35 7.10
CA THR A 169 -7.40 -5.00 6.35
C THR A 169 -7.38 -6.52 6.39
N SER A 170 -6.29 -7.14 6.86
CA SER A 170 -6.08 -8.59 6.81
C SER A 170 -7.12 -9.45 7.57
N ALA A 171 -7.82 -8.86 8.53
CA ALA A 171 -8.86 -9.52 9.33
C ALA A 171 -10.30 -9.23 8.84
N LEU A 172 -10.45 -8.63 7.63
CA LEU A 172 -11.73 -8.17 7.10
C LEU A 172 -12.12 -8.97 5.85
N ASP A 173 -13.42 -9.06 5.61
CA ASP A 173 -13.93 -9.58 4.34
C ASP A 173 -13.64 -8.61 3.18
N PRO A 174 -13.62 -9.07 1.90
CA PRO A 174 -13.23 -8.23 0.76
C PRO A 174 -14.07 -6.95 0.59
N GLN A 175 -15.37 -7.00 0.87
CA GLN A 175 -16.27 -5.84 0.74
C GLN A 175 -15.97 -4.79 1.82
N THR A 176 -15.76 -5.24 3.05
CA THR A 176 -15.36 -4.38 4.17
C THR A 176 -13.97 -3.79 3.95
N THR A 177 -13.02 -4.59 3.44
CA THR A 177 -11.69 -4.12 3.05
C THR A 177 -11.77 -2.93 2.08
N GLN A 178 -12.55 -3.05 1.00
CA GLN A 178 -12.73 -1.95 0.04
C GLN A 178 -13.30 -0.69 0.69
N SER A 179 -14.28 -0.85 1.58
CA SER A 179 -14.89 0.26 2.31
C SER A 179 -13.90 0.98 3.24
N VAL A 180 -13.03 0.24 3.92
CA VAL A 180 -11.98 0.78 4.79
C VAL A 180 -10.88 1.46 3.97
N LEU A 181 -10.44 0.87 2.86
CA LEU A 181 -9.45 1.47 1.97
C LEU A 181 -9.94 2.79 1.36
N LYS A 182 -11.20 2.83 0.95
CA LYS A 182 -11.83 4.07 0.48
C LYS A 182 -11.84 5.14 1.56
N LEU A 183 -12.22 4.77 2.79
CA LEU A 183 -12.19 5.70 3.93
C LEU A 183 -10.78 6.24 4.17
N LEU A 184 -9.73 5.42 4.11
CA LEU A 184 -8.34 5.86 4.25
C LEU A 184 -7.92 6.82 3.13
N ALA A 185 -8.29 6.51 1.88
CA ALA A 185 -8.00 7.38 0.74
C ALA A 185 -8.72 8.74 0.86
N ASP A 186 -9.98 8.75 1.30
CA ASP A 186 -10.73 9.99 1.53
C ASP A 186 -10.09 10.81 2.67
N ILE A 187 -9.70 10.17 3.77
CA ILE A 187 -8.98 10.82 4.88
C ILE A 187 -7.64 11.41 4.43
N ASN A 188 -6.85 10.67 3.64
CA ASN A 188 -5.59 11.18 3.10
C ASN A 188 -5.83 12.45 2.25
N ARG A 189 -6.80 12.40 1.34
CA ARG A 189 -7.13 13.52 0.43
C ARG A 189 -7.63 14.74 1.17
N GLU A 190 -8.49 14.57 2.18
CA GLU A 190 -9.10 15.67 2.93
C GLU A 190 -8.15 16.31 3.94
N LEU A 191 -7.31 15.51 4.60
CA LEU A 191 -6.47 15.96 5.71
C LEU A 191 -5.00 16.14 5.32
N GLY A 192 -4.59 15.71 4.12
CA GLY A 192 -3.19 15.76 3.67
C GLY A 192 -2.24 14.89 4.51
N LEU A 193 -2.76 13.83 5.15
CA LEU A 193 -1.95 12.94 5.98
C LEU A 193 -0.98 12.11 5.16
N THR A 194 0.23 11.93 5.65
CA THR A 194 1.13 10.88 5.15
C THR A 194 0.66 9.53 5.71
N ILE A 195 0.32 8.58 4.85
CA ILE A 195 -0.11 7.24 5.27
C ILE A 195 0.97 6.23 4.90
N VAL A 196 1.43 5.44 5.86
CA VAL A 196 2.31 4.29 5.63
C VAL A 196 1.50 3.03 5.88
N LEU A 197 1.28 2.25 4.82
CA LEU A 197 0.41 1.08 4.84
C LEU A 197 1.23 -0.19 4.64
N ILE A 198 1.24 -1.06 5.65
CA ILE A 198 1.80 -2.40 5.55
C ILE A 198 0.74 -3.39 5.15
N THR A 199 1.06 -4.23 4.19
CA THR A 199 0.22 -5.35 3.76
C THR A 199 1.07 -6.44 3.12
N HIS A 200 0.51 -7.63 2.99
CA HIS A 200 1.02 -8.68 2.12
C HIS A 200 0.17 -8.81 0.84
N GLU A 201 -0.86 -7.97 0.68
CA GLU A 201 -1.79 -7.98 -0.44
C GLU A 201 -1.44 -6.88 -1.45
N MET A 202 -0.95 -7.26 -2.64
CA MET A 202 -0.61 -6.31 -3.70
C MET A 202 -1.84 -5.55 -4.22
N ASP A 203 -3.02 -6.17 -4.17
CA ASP A 203 -4.29 -5.53 -4.54
C ASP A 203 -4.63 -4.32 -3.66
N VAL A 204 -4.31 -4.40 -2.37
CA VAL A 204 -4.48 -3.28 -1.43
C VAL A 204 -3.56 -2.13 -1.83
N VAL A 205 -2.27 -2.43 -2.12
CA VAL A 205 -1.29 -1.44 -2.57
C VAL A 205 -1.76 -0.76 -3.85
N ARG A 206 -2.17 -1.55 -4.85
CA ARG A 206 -2.65 -1.06 -6.15
C ARG A 206 -3.82 -0.08 -6.04
N ARG A 207 -4.72 -0.32 -5.09
CA ARG A 207 -5.96 0.48 -4.93
C ARG A 207 -5.73 1.84 -4.29
N VAL A 208 -4.78 1.97 -3.36
CA VAL A 208 -4.71 3.18 -2.53
C VAL A 208 -3.33 3.83 -2.47
N CYS A 209 -2.24 3.10 -2.75
CA CYS A 209 -0.89 3.65 -2.62
C CYS A 209 -0.44 4.44 -3.85
N ASP A 210 0.39 5.45 -3.63
CA ASP A 210 1.08 6.23 -4.66
C ASP A 210 2.38 5.55 -5.06
N ARG A 211 3.17 5.20 -4.05
CA ARG A 211 4.43 4.49 -4.17
C ARG A 211 4.45 3.27 -3.26
N VAL A 212 5.32 2.34 -3.56
CA VAL A 212 5.47 1.09 -2.79
C VAL A 212 6.94 0.73 -2.65
N ALA A 213 7.29 0.18 -1.49
CA ALA A 213 8.53 -0.55 -1.25
C ALA A 213 8.20 -2.05 -1.10
N VAL A 214 8.89 -2.88 -1.86
CA VAL A 214 8.84 -4.34 -1.75
C VAL A 214 9.98 -4.79 -0.86
N MET A 215 9.67 -5.52 0.19
CA MET A 215 10.65 -6.04 1.15
C MET A 215 10.80 -7.55 1.03
N ASP A 216 12.04 -7.99 1.08
CA ASP A 216 12.39 -9.40 1.19
C ASP A 216 13.60 -9.57 2.14
N ALA A 217 13.53 -10.53 3.06
CA ALA A 217 14.61 -10.89 3.99
C ALA A 217 15.28 -9.69 4.70
N GLY A 218 14.52 -8.66 5.06
CA GLY A 218 15.01 -7.45 5.73
C GLY A 218 15.62 -6.38 4.81
N GLU A 219 15.47 -6.52 3.49
CA GLU A 219 15.93 -5.56 2.49
C GLU A 219 14.76 -4.95 1.71
N VAL A 220 14.91 -3.71 1.28
CA VAL A 220 14.02 -3.11 0.27
C VAL A 220 14.58 -3.47 -1.09
N VAL A 221 13.96 -4.47 -1.75
CA VAL A 221 14.45 -5.05 -3.01
C VAL A 221 13.98 -4.31 -4.25
N GLU A 222 12.84 -3.59 -4.13
CA GLU A 222 12.33 -2.73 -5.19
C GLU A 222 11.48 -1.61 -4.57
N MET A 223 11.55 -0.39 -5.14
CA MET A 223 10.75 0.75 -4.70
C MET A 223 10.46 1.68 -5.87
N GLY A 224 9.25 2.23 -5.90
CA GLY A 224 8.86 3.19 -6.93
C GLY A 224 7.36 3.49 -6.94
N PRO A 225 6.89 4.25 -7.94
CA PRO A 225 5.46 4.42 -8.21
C PRO A 225 4.77 3.06 -8.37
N VAL A 226 3.58 2.90 -7.77
CA VAL A 226 2.85 1.61 -7.85
C VAL A 226 2.65 1.16 -9.30
N SER A 227 2.39 2.10 -10.21
CA SER A 227 2.23 1.76 -11.63
C SER A 227 3.49 1.17 -12.28
N GLU A 228 4.68 1.57 -11.85
CA GLU A 228 5.93 1.02 -12.38
C GLU A 228 6.24 -0.34 -11.76
N VAL A 229 6.19 -0.43 -10.43
CA VAL A 229 6.49 -1.66 -9.69
C VAL A 229 5.49 -2.77 -10.02
N PHE A 230 4.22 -2.43 -10.24
CA PHE A 230 3.17 -3.38 -10.57
C PHE A 230 3.21 -3.82 -12.05
N LEU A 231 3.35 -2.88 -12.99
CA LEU A 231 3.28 -3.17 -14.41
C LEU A 231 4.62 -3.68 -15.00
N HIS A 232 5.74 -3.30 -14.39
CA HIS A 232 7.10 -3.61 -14.85
C HIS A 232 8.00 -4.07 -13.70
N PRO A 233 7.62 -5.14 -12.96
CA PRO A 233 8.39 -5.62 -11.81
C PRO A 233 9.77 -6.11 -12.24
N LYS A 234 10.81 -5.61 -11.57
CA LYS A 234 12.21 -5.92 -11.88
C LYS A 234 12.75 -7.07 -11.04
N HIS A 235 12.43 -7.04 -9.73
CA HIS A 235 12.91 -8.06 -8.80
C HIS A 235 12.04 -9.32 -8.85
N PRO A 236 12.63 -10.54 -8.70
CA PRO A 236 11.85 -11.79 -8.69
C PRO A 236 10.72 -11.78 -7.64
N THR A 237 11.01 -11.37 -6.41
CA THR A 237 10.03 -11.29 -5.34
C THR A 237 8.85 -10.38 -5.70
N THR A 238 9.11 -9.24 -6.38
CA THR A 238 8.05 -8.35 -6.86
C THR A 238 7.17 -9.03 -7.91
N ARG A 239 7.80 -9.77 -8.85
CA ARG A 239 7.07 -10.54 -9.86
C ARG A 239 6.16 -11.57 -9.22
N ASP A 240 6.64 -12.25 -8.17
CA ASP A 240 5.86 -13.24 -7.46
C ASP A 240 4.61 -12.61 -6.82
N PHE A 241 4.75 -11.48 -6.12
CA PHE A 241 3.62 -10.73 -5.57
C PHE A 241 2.60 -10.27 -6.63
N VAL A 242 3.08 -9.80 -7.78
CA VAL A 242 2.20 -9.38 -8.88
C VAL A 242 1.43 -10.58 -9.42
N PHE A 243 2.09 -11.70 -9.70
CA PHE A 243 1.44 -12.91 -10.18
C PHE A 243 0.41 -13.47 -9.20
N GLU A 244 0.73 -13.53 -7.90
CA GLU A 244 -0.21 -13.95 -6.85
C GLU A 244 -1.47 -13.07 -6.83
N SER A 245 -1.29 -11.75 -6.94
CA SER A 245 -2.42 -10.79 -6.94
C SER A 245 -3.30 -10.90 -8.18
N GLU A 246 -2.74 -11.35 -9.29
CA GLU A 246 -3.46 -11.52 -10.55
C GLU A 246 -4.16 -12.86 -10.67
N SER A 247 -3.95 -13.77 -9.70
CA SER A 247 -4.45 -15.15 -9.75
C SER A 247 -4.08 -15.87 -11.04
N ILE A 248 -2.93 -15.53 -11.61
CA ILE A 248 -2.41 -16.16 -12.82
C ILE A 248 -1.69 -17.44 -12.43
N ASP A 249 -2.19 -18.56 -12.90
CA ASP A 249 -1.45 -19.81 -12.83
C ASP A 249 -0.28 -19.76 -13.83
N ARG A 250 0.95 -19.82 -13.31
CA ARG A 250 2.16 -19.73 -14.12
C ARG A 250 2.31 -20.92 -15.07
N ASP A 251 1.92 -22.08 -14.60
CA ASP A 251 2.06 -23.31 -15.39
C ASP A 251 1.03 -23.31 -16.53
N GLU A 252 -0.22 -22.89 -16.24
CA GLU A 252 -1.26 -22.71 -17.25
C GLU A 252 -0.88 -21.64 -18.29
N LEU A 253 -0.37 -20.49 -17.82
CA LEU A 253 0.11 -19.43 -18.73
C LEU A 253 1.27 -19.93 -19.61
N GLN A 254 2.25 -20.65 -19.05
CA GLN A 254 3.37 -21.21 -19.84
C GLN A 254 2.88 -22.26 -20.85
N GLU A 255 1.92 -23.08 -20.46
CA GLU A 255 1.32 -24.06 -21.37
C GLU A 255 0.61 -23.38 -22.53
N ASP A 256 -0.20 -22.35 -22.27
CA ASP A 256 -0.88 -21.58 -23.30
C ASP A 256 0.11 -20.83 -24.23
N LEU A 257 1.15 -20.21 -23.64
CA LEU A 257 2.22 -19.58 -24.42
C LEU A 257 2.95 -20.60 -25.32
N SER A 258 3.11 -21.85 -24.88
CA SER A 258 3.78 -22.90 -25.64
C SER A 258 2.97 -23.37 -26.85
N LYS A 259 1.64 -23.34 -26.76
CA LYS A 259 0.70 -23.78 -27.80
C LYS A 259 0.44 -22.70 -28.87
N ALA A 260 0.71 -21.44 -28.55
CA ALA A 260 0.43 -20.32 -29.45
C ALA A 260 1.44 -20.24 -30.57
N ASP A 261 0.97 -20.02 -31.81
CA ASP A 261 1.80 -19.75 -32.96
C ASP A 261 2.23 -18.27 -33.03
N GLY A 262 3.31 -17.98 -33.77
CA GLY A 262 3.76 -16.63 -34.05
C GLY A 262 4.55 -15.98 -32.92
N ARG A 263 4.65 -14.65 -32.96
CA ARG A 263 5.39 -13.85 -31.96
C ARG A 263 4.50 -13.47 -30.82
N ILE A 264 4.94 -13.72 -29.59
CA ILE A 264 4.14 -13.45 -28.39
C ILE A 264 4.60 -12.14 -27.76
N LEU A 265 3.67 -11.21 -27.62
CA LEU A 265 3.89 -9.90 -27.03
C LEU A 265 3.01 -9.73 -25.80
N ARG A 266 3.55 -9.05 -24.79
CA ARG A 266 2.74 -8.44 -23.71
C ARG A 266 2.64 -6.96 -23.95
N LEU A 267 1.42 -6.46 -24.05
CA LEU A 267 1.09 -5.05 -24.23
C LEU A 267 0.58 -4.49 -22.93
N THR A 268 1.13 -3.35 -22.50
CA THR A 268 0.64 -2.61 -21.33
C THR A 268 0.16 -1.24 -21.75
N PHE A 269 -1.12 -0.98 -21.53
CA PHE A 269 -1.81 0.28 -21.78
C PHE A 269 -1.97 1.02 -20.45
N LYS A 270 -1.84 2.35 -20.44
CA LYS A 270 -2.00 3.17 -19.25
C LYS A 270 -2.82 4.42 -19.56
N GLY A 271 -3.78 4.75 -18.67
CA GLY A 271 -4.63 5.94 -18.84
C GLY A 271 -5.58 5.81 -20.03
N GLU A 272 -5.72 6.86 -20.80
CA GLU A 272 -6.66 6.94 -21.93
C GLU A 272 -6.39 5.93 -23.04
N SER A 273 -5.13 5.47 -23.21
CA SER A 273 -4.80 4.48 -24.24
C SER A 273 -5.50 3.15 -24.00
N THR A 274 -5.89 2.85 -22.75
CA THR A 274 -6.61 1.62 -22.36
C THR A 274 -7.94 1.44 -23.11
N TYR A 275 -8.61 2.55 -23.47
CA TYR A 275 -9.94 2.51 -24.09
C TYR A 275 -9.92 2.80 -25.60
N LYS A 276 -8.74 3.07 -26.18
CA LYS A 276 -8.62 3.32 -27.62
C LYS A 276 -8.66 2.02 -28.42
N PRO A 277 -9.32 1.97 -29.59
CA PRO A 277 -9.40 0.77 -30.43
C PRO A 277 -8.12 0.54 -31.25
N LEU A 278 -6.96 0.50 -30.55
CA LEU A 278 -5.63 0.45 -31.16
C LEU A 278 -5.36 -0.84 -31.94
N LEU A 279 -5.73 -2.00 -31.36
CA LEU A 279 -5.44 -3.29 -31.98
C LEU A 279 -6.02 -3.40 -33.38
N GLY A 280 -7.26 -2.94 -33.58
CA GLY A 280 -7.90 -2.95 -34.87
C GLY A 280 -7.22 -2.02 -35.90
N SER A 281 -6.62 -0.90 -35.47
CA SER A 281 -5.87 -0.02 -36.35
C SER A 281 -4.53 -0.65 -36.75
N VAL A 282 -3.81 -1.19 -35.77
CA VAL A 282 -2.54 -1.88 -35.98
C VAL A 282 -2.69 -3.07 -36.92
N ALA A 283 -3.75 -3.89 -36.76
CA ALA A 283 -4.02 -5.01 -37.66
C ALA A 283 -4.22 -4.55 -39.12
N ARG A 284 -5.00 -3.48 -39.33
CA ARG A 284 -5.24 -2.96 -40.67
C ARG A 284 -4.00 -2.36 -41.35
N GLU A 285 -3.14 -1.70 -40.55
CA GLU A 285 -1.94 -1.05 -41.07
C GLU A 285 -0.81 -2.02 -41.36
N SER A 286 -0.65 -3.04 -40.52
CA SER A 286 0.46 -4.00 -40.58
C SER A 286 0.08 -5.33 -41.26
N GLY A 287 -1.22 -5.62 -41.43
CA GLY A 287 -1.70 -6.90 -41.97
C GLY A 287 -1.47 -8.07 -41.01
N VAL A 288 -1.18 -7.85 -39.74
CA VAL A 288 -1.00 -8.93 -38.74
C VAL A 288 -2.35 -9.40 -38.20
N ASP A 289 -2.45 -10.70 -37.95
CA ASP A 289 -3.55 -11.28 -37.20
C ASP A 289 -3.17 -11.41 -35.71
N PHE A 290 -4.15 -11.15 -34.81
CA PHE A 290 -3.96 -11.28 -33.37
C PHE A 290 -4.79 -12.42 -32.81
N SER A 291 -4.15 -13.17 -31.89
CA SER A 291 -4.88 -14.03 -30.94
C SER A 291 -4.65 -13.52 -29.54
N ILE A 292 -5.73 -13.30 -28.77
CA ILE A 292 -5.65 -12.89 -27.36
C ILE A 292 -5.44 -14.15 -26.53
N LEU A 293 -4.30 -14.26 -25.88
CA LEU A 293 -3.96 -15.39 -25.00
C LEU A 293 -4.41 -15.10 -23.56
N SER A 294 -4.23 -13.87 -23.10
CA SER A 294 -4.76 -13.41 -21.82
C SER A 294 -4.97 -11.90 -21.87
N GLY A 295 -5.83 -11.38 -20.98
CA GLY A 295 -6.04 -9.95 -20.93
C GLY A 295 -6.81 -9.49 -19.71
N ARG A 296 -6.46 -8.28 -19.25
CA ARG A 296 -7.08 -7.63 -18.10
C ARG A 296 -7.16 -6.13 -18.33
N ILE A 297 -8.28 -5.53 -17.91
CA ILE A 297 -8.45 -4.09 -17.77
C ILE A 297 -8.85 -3.82 -16.33
N ASP A 298 -8.11 -2.97 -15.63
CA ASP A 298 -8.33 -2.65 -14.23
C ASP A 298 -7.79 -1.24 -13.92
N HIS A 299 -7.68 -0.86 -12.64
CA HIS A 299 -7.24 0.46 -12.20
C HIS A 299 -6.10 0.35 -11.17
N ILE A 300 -5.14 1.27 -11.27
CA ILE A 300 -4.19 1.59 -10.22
C ILE A 300 -4.62 2.95 -9.67
N LYS A 301 -5.20 2.96 -8.46
CA LYS A 301 -5.98 4.09 -7.94
C LYS A 301 -7.05 4.51 -8.95
N ASP A 302 -6.98 5.77 -9.44
CA ASP A 302 -7.93 6.35 -10.39
C ASP A 302 -7.47 6.20 -11.86
N THR A 303 -6.29 5.59 -12.11
CA THR A 303 -5.73 5.46 -13.45
C THR A 303 -6.06 4.09 -14.03
N PRO A 304 -6.82 4.00 -15.13
CA PRO A 304 -7.06 2.73 -15.80
C PRO A 304 -5.77 2.21 -16.42
N TYR A 305 -5.62 0.90 -16.41
CA TYR A 305 -4.59 0.21 -17.17
C TYR A 305 -5.16 -1.04 -17.82
N GLY A 306 -4.55 -1.46 -18.93
CA GLY A 306 -4.83 -2.72 -19.60
C GLY A 306 -3.54 -3.48 -19.82
N GLN A 307 -3.56 -4.77 -19.61
CA GLN A 307 -2.47 -5.65 -19.97
C GLN A 307 -3.01 -6.81 -20.80
N LEU A 308 -2.47 -6.99 -21.99
CA LEU A 308 -2.87 -8.03 -22.92
C LEU A 308 -1.65 -8.85 -23.33
N THR A 309 -1.77 -10.17 -23.31
CA THR A 309 -0.79 -11.07 -23.93
C THR A 309 -1.38 -11.56 -25.25
N LEU A 310 -0.70 -11.26 -26.33
CA LEU A 310 -1.15 -11.53 -27.70
C LEU A 310 -0.14 -12.41 -28.43
N SER A 311 -0.64 -13.28 -29.29
CA SER A 311 0.14 -13.90 -30.36
C SER A 311 -0.10 -13.13 -31.64
N LEU A 312 0.96 -12.82 -32.40
CA LEU A 312 0.91 -12.13 -33.69
C LEU A 312 1.38 -13.09 -34.77
N VAL A 313 0.57 -13.21 -35.82
CA VAL A 313 0.86 -14.10 -36.97
C VAL A 313 0.69 -13.33 -38.29
N GLY A 314 1.55 -13.57 -39.26
CA GLY A 314 1.49 -12.92 -40.57
C GLY A 314 1.88 -11.44 -40.56
N GLY A 315 1.61 -10.75 -41.67
CA GLY A 315 1.81 -9.31 -41.79
C GLY A 315 3.23 -8.81 -41.58
N ASP A 316 3.37 -7.50 -41.33
CA ASP A 316 4.63 -6.84 -40.99
C ASP A 316 4.69 -6.53 -39.47
N LEU A 317 5.44 -7.35 -38.75
CA LEU A 317 5.62 -7.26 -37.30
C LEU A 317 6.33 -5.96 -36.87
N GLU A 318 7.25 -5.45 -37.68
CA GLU A 318 7.99 -4.22 -37.37
C GLU A 318 7.05 -3.01 -37.47
N VAL A 319 6.18 -2.94 -38.46
CA VAL A 319 5.15 -1.93 -38.61
C VAL A 319 4.17 -2.01 -37.44
N ALA A 320 3.74 -3.22 -37.03
CA ALA A 320 2.86 -3.43 -35.89
C ALA A 320 3.50 -2.91 -34.59
N MET A 321 4.75 -3.24 -34.33
CA MET A 321 5.47 -2.82 -33.13
C MET A 321 5.71 -1.30 -33.09
N GLN A 322 6.02 -0.69 -34.25
CA GLN A 322 6.18 0.76 -34.35
C GLN A 322 4.86 1.50 -34.07
N ALA A 323 3.75 1.02 -34.65
CA ALA A 323 2.44 1.59 -34.44
C ALA A 323 1.99 1.50 -32.97
N LEU A 324 2.25 0.37 -32.29
CA LEU A 324 1.96 0.20 -30.87
C LEU A 324 2.78 1.16 -30.01
N LYS A 325 4.10 1.27 -30.26
CA LYS A 325 4.98 2.20 -29.54
C LYS A 325 4.60 3.67 -29.79
N ALA A 326 4.23 4.04 -31.00
CA ALA A 326 3.77 5.40 -31.34
C ALA A 326 2.47 5.78 -30.62
N ALA A 327 1.68 4.79 -30.22
CA ALA A 327 0.45 4.97 -29.43
C ALA A 327 0.66 4.95 -27.92
N ASP A 328 1.90 5.06 -27.44
CA ASP A 328 2.30 5.03 -26.03
C ASP A 328 1.91 3.71 -25.32
N VAL A 329 1.99 2.60 -26.05
CA VAL A 329 1.80 1.25 -25.52
C VAL A 329 3.16 0.65 -25.22
N HIS A 330 3.37 0.20 -23.98
CA HIS A 330 4.56 -0.55 -23.65
C HIS A 330 4.47 -1.98 -24.23
N VAL A 331 5.50 -2.36 -24.99
CA VAL A 331 5.56 -3.66 -25.70
C VAL A 331 6.73 -4.47 -25.16
N GLU A 332 6.42 -5.58 -24.52
CA GLU A 332 7.39 -6.59 -24.08
C GLU A 332 7.30 -7.82 -25.01
N VAL A 333 8.42 -8.27 -25.54
CA VAL A 333 8.50 -9.49 -26.37
C VAL A 333 8.74 -10.67 -25.43
N LEU A 334 7.80 -11.61 -25.39
CA LEU A 334 7.89 -12.80 -24.56
C LEU A 334 8.49 -13.98 -25.33
N ARG A 335 8.20 -14.09 -26.65
CA ARG A 335 8.73 -15.11 -27.54
C ARG A 335 8.72 -14.63 -28.98
#